data_ed04230e50c643d4409dd5301311034a
#
_entry.id   ed04230e50c643d4409dd5301311034a
#
_cell.length_a   1.000
_cell.length_b   1.000
_cell.length_c   1.000
_cell.angle_alpha   90.00
_cell.angle_beta   90.00
_cell.angle_gamma   90.00
#
_symmetry.space_group_name_H-M   'P 1'
#
loop_
_entity.id
_entity.type
_entity.pdbx_description
1 polymer ?
#
loop_
_entity_poly.entity_id
_entity_poly.type
_entity_poly.pdbx_seq_one_letter_code
_entity_poly.pdbx_strand_id
1 'polypeptide(L)'
;MADPLSFRLKKQFDRYIHDPIAAALSIPLFLILKILPYKISSYLCGTLMYLIAPLTSYNHRVKKHMQIAFPNKSQKEINKLASQHWFMLGQTIGEMPHINKLIRLGNLETEGLDKIKKGPAILVGAHMGNWEFLLRVGDLAGRRAGYVFRPINNWIL
;
A
#
# COMPACT_ATOMS: atom_id res chain seq x y z
N MET A 1 10.20 -32.03 11.12
CA MET A 1 11.13 -31.22 11.92
C MET A 1 10.32 -30.37 12.88
N ALA A 2 10.56 -30.43 14.19
CA ALA A 2 9.87 -29.57 15.14
C ALA A 2 10.37 -28.13 15.00
N ASP A 3 9.45 -27.15 14.97
CA ASP A 3 9.78 -25.74 14.93
C ASP A 3 10.72 -25.37 16.09
N PRO A 4 11.78 -24.61 15.88
CA PRO A 4 12.67 -24.14 16.93
C PRO A 4 11.88 -23.40 18.02
N LEU A 5 12.26 -23.54 19.28
CA LEU A 5 11.62 -22.87 20.42
C LEU A 5 11.50 -21.37 20.21
N SER A 6 12.53 -20.74 19.65
CA SER A 6 12.55 -19.32 19.28
C SER A 6 11.45 -18.93 18.29
N PHE A 7 11.14 -19.79 17.33
CA PHE A 7 10.06 -19.56 16.36
C PHE A 7 8.68 -19.62 17.02
N ARG A 8 8.47 -20.59 17.91
CA ARG A 8 7.21 -20.72 18.67
C ARG A 8 6.98 -19.52 19.58
N LEU A 9 8.01 -19.10 20.32
CA LEU A 9 7.94 -17.92 21.20
C LEU A 9 7.64 -16.65 20.40
N LYS A 10 8.30 -16.45 19.27
CA LYS A 10 8.02 -15.32 18.38
C LYS A 10 6.59 -15.35 17.88
N LYS A 11 6.08 -16.49 17.43
CA LYS A 11 4.70 -16.64 16.96
C LYS A 11 3.67 -16.35 18.05
N GLN A 12 3.95 -16.76 19.29
CA GLN A 12 3.08 -16.43 20.45
C GLN A 12 3.13 -14.93 20.76
N PHE A 13 4.33 -14.33 20.79
CA PHE A 13 4.48 -12.89 20.99
C PHE A 13 3.75 -12.09 19.90
N ASP A 14 3.92 -12.46 18.63
CA ASP A 14 3.22 -11.81 17.52
C ASP A 14 1.71 -11.91 17.74
N ARG A 15 1.17 -13.10 18.03
CA ARG A 15 -0.26 -13.34 18.17
C ARG A 15 -0.91 -12.63 19.36
N TYR A 16 -0.27 -12.64 20.53
CA TYR A 16 -0.89 -12.19 21.78
C TYR A 16 -0.51 -10.77 22.20
N ILE A 17 0.56 -10.22 21.66
CA ILE A 17 1.06 -8.89 22.02
C ILE A 17 1.11 -7.98 20.79
N HIS A 18 1.91 -8.34 19.81
CA HIS A 18 2.12 -7.48 18.62
C HIS A 18 0.82 -7.26 17.83
N ASP A 19 0.10 -8.32 17.47
CA ASP A 19 -1.07 -8.21 16.61
C ASP A 19 -2.23 -7.43 17.26
N PRO A 20 -2.59 -7.67 18.57
CA PRO A 20 -3.60 -6.85 19.23
C PRO A 20 -3.21 -5.38 19.34
N ILE A 21 -1.96 -5.07 19.67
CA ILE A 21 -1.48 -3.68 19.75
C ILE A 21 -1.53 -3.03 18.35
N ALA A 22 -1.03 -3.72 17.33
CA ALA A 22 -1.06 -3.21 15.96
C ALA A 22 -2.51 -2.97 15.49
N ALA A 23 -3.44 -3.86 15.79
CA ALA A 23 -4.86 -3.69 15.45
C ALA A 23 -5.49 -2.52 16.24
N ALA A 24 -5.22 -2.42 17.54
CA ALA A 24 -5.72 -1.35 18.40
C ALA A 24 -5.25 0.04 17.95
N LEU A 25 -4.09 0.14 17.31
CA LEU A 25 -3.57 1.39 16.76
C LEU A 25 -4.06 1.64 15.33
N SER A 26 -4.07 0.61 14.49
CA SER A 26 -4.40 0.77 13.06
C SER A 26 -5.89 0.96 12.80
N ILE A 27 -6.78 0.29 13.55
CA ILE A 27 -8.22 0.43 13.37
C ILE A 27 -8.71 1.86 13.66
N PRO A 28 -8.41 2.48 14.83
CA PRO A 28 -8.80 3.86 15.09
C PRO A 28 -8.17 4.84 14.08
N LEU A 29 -6.89 4.63 13.73
CA LEU A 29 -6.24 5.45 12.72
C LEU A 29 -6.98 5.38 11.38
N PHE A 30 -7.33 4.19 10.91
CA PHE A 30 -8.10 4.00 9.67
C PHE A 30 -9.46 4.70 9.74
N LEU A 31 -10.16 4.62 10.88
CA LEU A 31 -11.45 5.29 11.08
C LEU A 31 -11.29 6.81 11.06
N ILE A 32 -10.26 7.36 11.70
CA ILE A 32 -9.94 8.80 11.65
C ILE A 32 -9.67 9.24 10.22
N LEU A 33 -8.82 8.51 9.49
CA LEU A 33 -8.52 8.80 8.09
C LEU A 33 -9.78 8.77 7.21
N LYS A 34 -10.72 7.85 7.48
CA LYS A 34 -12.00 7.73 6.76
C LYS A 34 -12.93 8.93 6.97
N ILE A 35 -12.88 9.57 8.14
CA ILE A 35 -13.71 10.74 8.47
C ILE A 35 -13.13 12.01 7.82
N LEU A 36 -11.81 12.11 7.72
CA LEU A 36 -11.14 13.27 7.13
C LEU A 36 -11.45 13.39 5.63
N PRO A 37 -11.46 14.62 5.07
CA PRO A 37 -11.43 14.79 3.63
C PRO A 37 -10.24 14.06 2.99
N TYR A 38 -10.45 13.35 1.88
CA TYR A 38 -9.42 12.48 1.29
C TYR A 38 -8.09 13.21 0.99
N LYS A 39 -8.16 14.48 0.56
CA LYS A 39 -6.96 15.30 0.30
C LYS A 39 -6.14 15.54 1.57
N ILE A 40 -6.81 15.75 2.70
CA ILE A 40 -6.15 15.95 4.00
C ILE A 40 -5.56 14.62 4.47
N SER A 41 -6.31 13.54 4.39
CA SER A 41 -5.87 12.19 4.74
C SER A 41 -4.64 11.78 3.92
N SER A 42 -4.70 11.94 2.60
CA SER A 42 -3.59 11.65 1.68
C SER A 42 -2.34 12.47 2.02
N TYR A 43 -2.49 13.80 2.15
CA TYR A 43 -1.35 14.68 2.43
C TYR A 43 -0.73 14.43 3.82
N LEU A 44 -1.56 14.22 4.83
CA LEU A 44 -1.11 13.93 6.20
C LEU A 44 -0.28 12.64 6.24
N CYS A 45 -0.81 11.55 5.69
CA CYS A 45 -0.10 10.27 5.64
C CYS A 45 1.17 10.37 4.78
N GLY A 46 1.12 11.09 3.66
CA GLY A 46 2.28 11.36 2.83
C GLY A 46 3.38 12.07 3.60
N THR A 47 3.04 13.12 4.32
CA THR A 47 3.99 13.90 5.14
C THR A 47 4.57 13.06 6.28
N LEU A 48 3.73 12.30 6.99
CA LEU A 48 4.20 11.41 8.06
C LEU A 48 5.19 10.37 7.52
N MET A 49 4.88 9.71 6.41
CA MET A 49 5.79 8.74 5.80
C MET A 49 7.07 9.40 5.29
N TYR A 50 6.99 10.59 4.70
CA TYR A 50 8.15 11.36 4.28
C TYR A 50 9.12 11.64 5.44
N LEU A 51 8.60 11.94 6.63
CA LEU A 51 9.41 12.28 7.80
C LEU A 51 9.93 11.03 8.54
N ILE A 52 9.10 9.99 8.69
CA ILE A 52 9.40 8.84 9.55
C ILE A 52 10.15 7.74 8.78
N ALA A 53 9.73 7.42 7.55
CA ALA A 53 10.29 6.29 6.82
C ALA A 53 11.80 6.40 6.54
N PRO A 54 12.39 7.57 6.31
CA PRO A 54 13.84 7.71 6.19
C PRO A 54 14.65 7.25 7.40
N LEU A 55 14.02 7.23 8.59
CA LEU A 55 14.65 6.79 9.85
C LEU A 55 14.63 5.28 10.03
N THR A 56 13.93 4.57 9.16
CA THR A 56 13.81 3.11 9.22
C THR A 56 14.86 2.40 8.39
N SER A 57 15.14 1.14 8.72
CA SER A 57 16.05 0.28 7.94
C SER A 57 15.56 0.03 6.49
N TYR A 58 14.26 0.19 6.24
CA TYR A 58 13.68 0.04 4.90
C TYR A 58 14.18 1.10 3.92
N ASN A 59 14.52 2.29 4.39
CA ASN A 59 15.02 3.37 3.53
C ASN A 59 16.32 2.99 2.80
N HIS A 60 17.20 2.24 3.46
CA HIS A 60 18.40 1.74 2.81
C HIS A 60 18.08 0.81 1.64
N ARG A 61 17.09 -0.09 1.80
CA ARG A 61 16.63 -1.00 0.74
C ARG A 61 16.02 -0.24 -0.43
N VAL A 62 15.18 0.76 -0.15
CA VAL A 62 14.57 1.63 -1.18
C VAL A 62 15.66 2.32 -1.98
N LYS A 63 16.64 2.95 -1.35
CA LYS A 63 17.76 3.61 -2.05
C LYS A 63 18.58 2.64 -2.89
N LYS A 64 18.86 1.44 -2.35
CA LYS A 64 19.58 0.41 -3.10
C LYS A 64 18.83 -0.03 -4.36
N HIS A 65 17.53 -0.27 -4.26
CA HIS A 65 16.70 -0.65 -5.42
C HIS A 65 16.61 0.49 -6.44
N MET A 66 16.49 1.74 -5.98
CA MET A 66 16.50 2.90 -6.88
C MET A 66 17.86 3.08 -7.58
N GLN A 67 18.97 2.82 -6.91
CA GLN A 67 20.30 2.87 -7.53
C GLN A 67 20.46 1.80 -8.61
N ILE A 68 19.84 0.61 -8.43
CA ILE A 68 19.83 -0.45 -9.46
C ILE A 68 18.97 -0.01 -10.65
N ALA A 69 17.79 0.55 -10.39
CA ALA A 69 16.85 1.00 -11.44
C ALA A 69 17.36 2.24 -12.19
N PHE A 70 18.14 3.09 -11.55
CA PHE A 70 18.66 4.34 -12.08
C PHE A 70 20.17 4.45 -11.86
N PRO A 71 20.99 3.62 -12.54
CA PRO A 71 22.44 3.53 -12.25
C PRO A 71 23.20 4.85 -12.52
N ASN A 72 22.69 5.67 -13.42
CA ASN A 72 23.34 6.94 -13.82
C ASN A 72 22.94 8.14 -12.94
N LYS A 73 22.07 7.95 -11.94
CA LYS A 73 21.68 9.03 -11.03
C LYS A 73 22.66 9.19 -9.88
N SER A 74 22.92 10.44 -9.54
CA SER A 74 23.73 10.81 -8.38
C SER A 74 23.05 10.38 -7.06
N GLN A 75 23.81 10.23 -6.00
CA GLN A 75 23.26 9.90 -4.68
C GLN A 75 22.25 10.95 -4.19
N LYS A 76 22.45 12.21 -4.54
CA LYS A 76 21.50 13.29 -4.22
C LYS A 76 20.14 13.07 -4.90
N GLU A 77 20.14 12.69 -6.18
CA GLU A 77 18.91 12.37 -6.91
C GLU A 77 18.22 11.11 -6.37
N ILE A 78 19.00 10.07 -6.04
CA ILE A 78 18.47 8.85 -5.42
C ILE A 78 17.82 9.16 -4.06
N ASN A 79 18.44 10.02 -3.24
CA ASN A 79 17.85 10.46 -1.97
C ASN A 79 16.54 11.21 -2.17
N LYS A 80 16.48 12.09 -3.18
CA LYS A 80 15.25 12.82 -3.54
C LYS A 80 14.14 11.86 -3.99
N LEU A 81 14.47 10.91 -4.86
CA LEU A 81 13.52 9.89 -5.33
C LEU A 81 13.00 9.03 -4.18
N ALA A 82 13.89 8.62 -3.25
CA ALA A 82 13.48 7.86 -2.08
C ALA A 82 12.50 8.64 -1.18
N SER A 83 12.74 9.93 -0.97
CA SER A 83 11.83 10.77 -0.19
C SER A 83 10.47 10.94 -0.88
N GLN A 84 10.47 11.14 -2.22
CA GLN A 84 9.24 11.21 -3.00
C GLN A 84 8.47 9.88 -2.96
N HIS A 85 9.16 8.74 -3.05
CA HIS A 85 8.56 7.42 -2.92
C HIS A 85 7.85 7.25 -1.58
N TRP A 86 8.49 7.65 -0.48
CA TRP A 86 7.88 7.55 0.84
C TRP A 86 6.65 8.45 0.97
N PHE A 87 6.70 9.66 0.42
CA PHE A 87 5.56 10.55 0.40
C PHE A 87 4.38 9.91 -0.37
N MET A 88 4.63 9.42 -1.58
CA MET A 88 3.60 8.77 -2.41
C MET A 88 3.03 7.50 -1.77
N LEU A 89 3.86 6.68 -1.12
CA LEU A 89 3.40 5.51 -0.38
C LEU A 89 2.48 5.91 0.77
N GLY A 90 2.83 6.96 1.50
CA GLY A 90 1.98 7.52 2.54
C GLY A 90 0.65 8.03 2.00
N GLN A 91 0.66 8.72 0.85
CA GLN A 91 -0.57 9.16 0.18
C GLN A 91 -1.48 7.97 -0.15
N THR A 92 -0.93 6.89 -0.70
CA THR A 92 -1.69 5.67 -0.97
C THR A 92 -2.39 5.14 0.29
N ILE A 93 -1.67 5.07 1.42
CA ILE A 93 -2.25 4.66 2.71
C ILE A 93 -3.39 5.60 3.12
N GLY A 94 -3.20 6.91 3.01
CA GLY A 94 -4.22 7.91 3.35
C GLY A 94 -5.45 7.88 2.44
N GLU A 95 -5.31 7.38 1.21
CA GLU A 95 -6.39 7.26 0.22
C GLU A 95 -7.17 5.94 0.32
N MET A 96 -6.59 4.88 0.89
CA MET A 96 -7.24 3.57 1.00
C MET A 96 -8.67 3.62 1.55
N PRO A 97 -8.98 4.37 2.63
CA PRO A 97 -10.35 4.47 3.14
C PRO A 97 -11.32 5.17 2.19
N HIS A 98 -10.81 5.86 1.18
CA HIS A 98 -11.57 6.72 0.27
C HIS A 98 -11.71 6.18 -1.15
N ILE A 99 -11.16 5.01 -1.48
CA ILE A 99 -11.13 4.47 -2.85
C ILE A 99 -12.51 4.47 -3.49
N ASN A 100 -13.53 3.98 -2.80
CA ASN A 100 -14.89 3.95 -3.32
C ASN A 100 -15.47 5.37 -3.58
N LYS A 101 -15.10 6.33 -2.74
CA LYS A 101 -15.50 7.74 -2.90
C LYS A 101 -14.76 8.38 -4.08
N LEU A 102 -13.47 8.12 -4.22
CA LEU A 102 -12.66 8.64 -5.33
C LEU A 102 -13.18 8.17 -6.69
N ILE A 103 -13.56 6.88 -6.79
CA ILE A 103 -14.18 6.33 -8.00
C ILE A 103 -15.52 7.01 -8.29
N ARG A 104 -16.41 7.14 -7.30
CA ARG A 104 -17.74 7.77 -7.49
C ARG A 104 -17.66 9.25 -7.85
N LEU A 105 -16.63 9.96 -7.42
CA LEU A 105 -16.41 11.37 -7.76
C LEU A 105 -15.74 11.57 -9.13
N GLY A 106 -15.46 10.50 -9.88
CA GLY A 106 -14.80 10.59 -11.17
C GLY A 106 -13.33 11.02 -11.09
N ASN A 107 -12.70 10.89 -9.91
CA ASN A 107 -11.28 11.22 -9.74
C ASN A 107 -10.35 10.12 -10.27
N LEU A 108 -10.91 9.06 -10.86
CA LEU A 108 -10.19 7.98 -11.51
C LEU A 108 -10.54 7.98 -12.99
N GLU A 109 -9.61 8.37 -13.82
CA GLU A 109 -9.70 8.21 -15.25
C GLU A 109 -9.25 6.81 -15.63
N THR A 110 -10.01 6.16 -16.51
CA THR A 110 -9.71 4.81 -17.01
C THR A 110 -9.62 4.82 -18.50
N GLU A 111 -8.60 4.21 -19.05
CA GLU A 111 -8.41 4.04 -20.48
C GLU A 111 -8.32 2.57 -20.84
N GLY A 112 -8.94 2.18 -21.95
CA GLY A 112 -8.82 0.83 -22.51
C GLY A 112 -9.63 -0.26 -21.80
N LEU A 113 -10.60 0.09 -20.93
CA LEU A 113 -11.52 -0.92 -20.33
C LEU A 113 -12.32 -1.67 -21.41
N ASP A 114 -12.64 -1.01 -22.50
CA ASP A 114 -13.31 -1.56 -23.69
C ASP A 114 -12.47 -2.65 -24.38
N LYS A 115 -11.15 -2.60 -24.23
CA LYS A 115 -10.22 -3.60 -24.79
C LYS A 115 -10.24 -4.93 -24.03
N ILE A 116 -10.83 -4.98 -22.84
CA ILE A 116 -10.99 -6.20 -22.07
C ILE A 116 -12.04 -7.09 -22.77
N LYS A 117 -11.59 -8.06 -23.55
CA LYS A 117 -12.43 -8.96 -24.33
C LYS A 117 -13.42 -9.74 -23.44
N LYS A 118 -14.60 -10.11 -23.98
CA LYS A 118 -15.54 -11.02 -23.31
C LYS A 118 -14.86 -12.37 -23.07
N GLY A 119 -15.15 -13.01 -21.92
CA GLY A 119 -14.56 -14.29 -21.55
C GLY A 119 -13.55 -14.18 -20.39
N PRO A 120 -12.95 -15.29 -19.95
CA PRO A 120 -11.93 -15.29 -18.90
C PRO A 120 -10.72 -14.44 -19.29
N ALA A 121 -10.20 -13.64 -18.37
CA ALA A 121 -9.01 -12.82 -18.57
C ALA A 121 -8.17 -12.78 -17.28
N ILE A 122 -6.86 -12.76 -17.44
CA ILE A 122 -5.91 -12.52 -16.35
C ILE A 122 -5.42 -11.06 -16.50
N LEU A 123 -5.66 -10.26 -15.48
CA LEU A 123 -5.17 -8.89 -15.41
C LEU A 123 -3.91 -8.86 -14.53
N VAL A 124 -2.85 -8.32 -15.07
CA VAL A 124 -1.57 -8.16 -14.37
C VAL A 124 -1.32 -6.67 -14.19
N GLY A 125 -1.02 -6.27 -12.96
CA GLY A 125 -0.73 -4.87 -12.62
C GLY A 125 0.58 -4.74 -11.84
N ALA A 126 1.17 -3.57 -11.88
CA ALA A 126 2.32 -3.23 -11.07
C ALA A 126 1.93 -2.40 -9.84
N HIS A 127 2.71 -2.51 -8.77
CA HIS A 127 2.58 -1.65 -7.59
C HIS A 127 3.12 -0.23 -7.89
N MET A 128 2.38 0.51 -8.73
CA MET A 128 2.71 1.88 -9.13
C MET A 128 1.59 2.83 -8.72
N GLY A 129 1.95 4.01 -8.24
CA GLY A 129 0.97 4.97 -7.73
C GLY A 129 0.10 4.36 -6.63
N ASN A 130 -1.19 4.63 -6.67
CA ASN A 130 -2.15 3.97 -5.79
C ASN A 130 -2.67 2.68 -6.45
N TRP A 131 -1.94 1.59 -6.28
CA TRP A 131 -2.28 0.27 -6.85
C TRP A 131 -3.57 -0.35 -6.30
N GLU A 132 -4.12 0.17 -5.21
CA GLU A 132 -5.39 -0.32 -4.63
C GLU A 132 -6.56 -0.14 -5.60
N PHE A 133 -6.45 0.81 -6.55
CA PHE A 133 -7.45 0.95 -7.62
C PHE A 133 -7.49 -0.27 -8.57
N LEU A 134 -6.42 -1.05 -8.67
CA LEU A 134 -6.40 -2.28 -9.46
C LEU A 134 -7.43 -3.30 -8.97
N LEU A 135 -7.73 -3.30 -7.67
CA LEU A 135 -8.77 -4.15 -7.08
C LEU A 135 -10.18 -3.75 -7.53
N ARG A 136 -10.35 -2.63 -8.19
CA ARG A 136 -11.64 -2.13 -8.69
C ARG A 136 -11.80 -2.25 -10.21
N VAL A 137 -10.77 -2.71 -10.92
CA VAL A 137 -10.81 -2.82 -12.38
C VAL A 137 -11.92 -3.76 -12.85
N GLY A 138 -12.17 -4.87 -12.15
CA GLY A 138 -13.27 -5.77 -12.45
C GLY A 138 -14.63 -5.05 -12.40
N ASP A 139 -14.89 -4.33 -11.32
CA ASP A 139 -16.14 -3.58 -11.13
C ASP A 139 -16.28 -2.48 -12.19
N LEU A 140 -15.20 -1.75 -12.46
CA LEU A 140 -15.17 -0.68 -13.48
C LEU A 140 -15.42 -1.22 -14.89
N ALA A 141 -14.99 -2.45 -15.17
CA ALA A 141 -15.24 -3.14 -16.42
C ALA A 141 -16.59 -3.88 -16.46
N GLY A 142 -17.43 -3.74 -15.42
CA GLY A 142 -18.73 -4.44 -15.32
C GLY A 142 -18.59 -5.97 -15.20
N ARG A 143 -17.52 -6.47 -14.59
CA ARG A 143 -17.18 -7.89 -14.55
C ARG A 143 -16.92 -8.38 -13.12
N ARG A 144 -17.21 -9.65 -12.87
CA ARG A 144 -16.74 -10.31 -11.65
C ARG A 144 -15.23 -10.55 -11.75
N ALA A 145 -14.50 -10.15 -10.71
CA ALA A 145 -13.06 -10.36 -10.62
C ALA A 145 -12.71 -11.13 -9.35
N GLY A 146 -11.78 -12.07 -9.47
CA GLY A 146 -11.11 -12.71 -8.34
C GLY A 146 -9.69 -12.15 -8.22
N TYR A 147 -9.21 -11.99 -6.98
CA TYR A 147 -7.90 -11.42 -6.72
C TYR A 147 -7.04 -12.42 -5.97
N VAL A 148 -5.78 -12.55 -6.39
CA VAL A 148 -4.78 -13.32 -5.65
C VAL A 148 -3.98 -12.33 -4.81
N PHE A 149 -4.07 -12.43 -3.50
CA PHE A 149 -3.37 -11.55 -2.57
C PHE A 149 -2.80 -12.34 -1.39
N ARG A 150 -1.78 -11.80 -0.78
CA ARG A 150 -1.28 -12.30 0.50
C ARG A 150 -2.08 -11.66 1.63
N PRO A 151 -2.71 -12.45 2.51
CA PRO A 151 -3.38 -11.90 3.68
C PRO A 151 -2.40 -11.12 4.57
N ILE A 152 -2.90 -10.12 5.26
CA ILE A 152 -2.13 -9.42 6.30
C ILE A 152 -1.76 -10.43 7.38
N ASN A 153 -0.48 -10.44 7.79
CA ASN A 153 0.01 -11.33 8.85
C ASN A 153 -0.43 -10.82 10.25
N ASN A 154 -1.71 -10.52 10.39
CA ASN A 154 -2.34 -10.14 11.65
C ASN A 154 -3.73 -10.77 11.66
N TRP A 155 -3.99 -11.61 12.63
CA TRP A 155 -5.23 -12.41 12.68
C TRP A 155 -6.48 -11.60 13.08
N ILE A 156 -6.31 -10.32 13.49
CA ILE A 156 -7.40 -9.40 13.87
C ILE A 156 -7.80 -8.50 12.69
N LEU A 157 -6.86 -8.18 11.79
CA LEU A 157 -7.03 -7.34 10.60
C LEU A 157 -7.32 -8.18 9.38
#